data_b94edb26626addda0346d028487870b2
#
_entry.id   b94edb26626addda0346d028487870b2
#
_cell.length_a   1.000
_cell.length_b   1.000
_cell.length_c   1.000
_cell.angle_alpha   90.00
_cell.angle_beta   90.00
_cell.angle_gamma   90.00
#
_symmetry.space_group_name_H-M   'P 1'
#
loop_
_entity.id
_entity.type
_entity.pdbx_description
1 polymer ?
#
loop_
_entity_poly.entity_id
_entity_poly.type
_entity_poly.pdbx_seq_one_letter_code
_entity_poly.pdbx_strand_id
1 'polypeptide(L)'
;MAKEIKYGVEARKALEAGVNKLADTVRVTIGPKGRNVALDKSFGAPLITNDGVTIAKEIELEDAFENMGAQLVKEAATKTNDVAGDGTTTATVLAQAMINEGMKNLAAGANPIVLRKGMKKATDVAVEAIKEMSQPISSKSQIARVAAISAASDEVGEMVADAMEKVSNDGVITIEESKTMLTELDLVEGMQFDRGYLSAYMCTDMEKMEANLEDPFILITDKKISNINDILPVLEEIVKTGAKLLIIAEDIEGEALTTLIVNKLRGTFTVVAVKAPGYGDRRKEMLKDIATLTGGTVISEELGLTLADATMAQLGRAKSVKITKEHTIIVDGMGDKNEISYRVGQIKAQLETTTSEFDREKLQERLAKMAGGVAVIRVGAATETEMKEAKLRMEDALAATKAAVEEGVIAGGGSAYVHAAEKVAELAATLEGDEKTGAKIILKALEAPLFHIAANAGLEGSVIVNKVRELPIGMGFDAYNEEYVDMVESGILDPAKVTRSALQNATSVASTLLTTESVVATIKEDVPPMPAGGGMGGMM
;
A
#
# COMPACT_ATOMS: atom_id res chain seq x y z
N MET A 1 22.48 -25.10 9.96
CA MET A 1 22.81 -24.55 8.62
C MET A 1 24.10 -23.75 8.73
N ALA A 2 25.09 -24.06 7.90
CA ALA A 2 26.36 -23.33 7.81
C ALA A 2 26.12 -21.93 7.23
N LYS A 3 27.00 -20.99 7.57
CA LYS A 3 26.94 -19.61 7.09
C LYS A 3 28.19 -19.30 6.25
N GLU A 4 27.98 -18.58 5.17
CA GLU A 4 29.04 -17.95 4.38
C GLU A 4 29.07 -16.46 4.74
N ILE A 5 30.27 -15.90 4.85
CA ILE A 5 30.44 -14.50 5.27
C ILE A 5 31.36 -13.80 4.26
N LYS A 6 30.90 -12.65 3.76
CA LYS A 6 31.72 -11.74 2.95
C LYS A 6 31.97 -10.44 3.70
N TYR A 7 33.12 -9.81 3.45
CA TYR A 7 33.58 -8.61 4.14
C TYR A 7 33.97 -7.51 3.16
N GLY A 8 33.93 -6.26 3.64
CA GLY A 8 34.49 -5.10 2.98
C GLY A 8 34.02 -4.92 1.54
N VAL A 9 34.97 -4.80 0.63
CA VAL A 9 34.69 -4.52 -0.79
C VAL A 9 33.90 -5.63 -1.46
N GLU A 10 34.15 -6.90 -1.10
CA GLU A 10 33.43 -8.04 -1.69
C GLU A 10 31.97 -8.06 -1.29
N ALA A 11 31.70 -7.82 0.00
CA ALA A 11 30.34 -7.71 0.51
C ALA A 11 29.57 -6.56 -0.16
N ARG A 12 30.18 -5.38 -0.24
CA ARG A 12 29.57 -4.20 -0.86
C ARG A 12 29.28 -4.38 -2.36
N LYS A 13 30.21 -4.99 -3.12
CA LYS A 13 29.99 -5.27 -4.55
C LYS A 13 28.85 -6.24 -4.79
N ALA A 14 28.71 -7.27 -3.96
CA ALA A 14 27.60 -8.21 -4.09
C ALA A 14 26.24 -7.53 -3.81
N LEU A 15 26.16 -6.73 -2.73
CA LEU A 15 24.96 -5.94 -2.44
C LEU A 15 24.63 -4.96 -3.58
N GLU A 16 25.62 -4.21 -4.08
CA GLU A 16 25.44 -3.26 -5.19
C GLU A 16 24.95 -3.95 -6.47
N ALA A 17 25.47 -5.14 -6.79
CA ALA A 17 25.01 -5.92 -7.94
C ALA A 17 23.54 -6.30 -7.82
N GLY A 18 23.11 -6.74 -6.63
CA GLY A 18 21.70 -7.04 -6.37
C GLY A 18 20.79 -5.82 -6.46
N VAL A 19 21.19 -4.70 -5.88
CA VAL A 19 20.51 -3.39 -6.01
C VAL A 19 20.30 -3.04 -7.48
N ASN A 20 21.38 -3.11 -8.28
CA ASN A 20 21.32 -2.73 -9.69
C ASN A 20 20.42 -3.68 -10.50
N LYS A 21 20.49 -5.00 -10.28
CA LYS A 21 19.61 -5.96 -10.97
C LYS A 21 18.13 -5.66 -10.75
N LEU A 22 17.72 -5.39 -9.51
CA LEU A 22 16.34 -5.04 -9.20
C LEU A 22 15.98 -3.67 -9.78
N ALA A 23 16.78 -2.64 -9.49
CA ALA A 23 16.42 -1.28 -9.88
C ALA A 23 16.45 -1.08 -11.40
N ASP A 24 17.36 -1.72 -12.13
CA ASP A 24 17.41 -1.66 -13.60
C ASP A 24 16.16 -2.31 -14.23
N THR A 25 15.61 -3.34 -13.60
CA THR A 25 14.36 -3.96 -14.03
C THR A 25 13.15 -3.05 -13.77
N VAL A 26 13.10 -2.38 -12.62
CA VAL A 26 11.97 -1.52 -12.24
C VAL A 26 12.00 -0.18 -13.00
N ARG A 27 13.17 0.47 -13.16
CA ARG A 27 13.28 1.82 -13.72
C ARG A 27 12.78 1.97 -15.17
N VAL A 28 12.66 0.87 -15.92
CA VAL A 28 12.15 0.92 -17.30
C VAL A 28 10.68 1.32 -17.38
N THR A 29 9.98 1.27 -16.25
CA THR A 29 8.55 1.61 -16.16
C THR A 29 8.29 3.07 -15.87
N ILE A 30 9.30 3.87 -15.43
CA ILE A 30 9.09 5.25 -15.00
C ILE A 30 8.76 6.20 -16.15
N GLY A 31 7.77 7.06 -15.93
CA GLY A 31 7.39 8.15 -16.83
C GLY A 31 6.39 7.73 -17.93
N PRO A 32 5.90 8.71 -18.71
CA PRO A 32 4.82 8.50 -19.69
C PRO A 32 5.21 7.63 -20.88
N LYS A 33 6.51 7.46 -21.15
CA LYS A 33 7.05 6.54 -22.17
C LYS A 33 7.73 5.32 -21.53
N GLY A 34 7.42 5.04 -20.26
CA GLY A 34 7.80 3.82 -19.56
C GLY A 34 7.21 2.57 -20.21
N ARG A 35 7.87 1.42 -20.00
CA ARG A 35 7.50 0.16 -20.60
C ARG A 35 7.14 -0.87 -19.53
N ASN A 36 6.33 -1.85 -19.91
CA ASN A 36 5.94 -2.94 -19.04
C ASN A 36 7.07 -3.97 -18.86
N VAL A 37 7.04 -4.67 -17.74
CA VAL A 37 7.85 -5.85 -17.45
C VAL A 37 6.95 -7.08 -17.47
N ALA A 38 7.43 -8.16 -18.08
CA ALA A 38 6.75 -9.45 -18.06
C ALA A 38 7.33 -10.30 -16.94
N LEU A 39 6.47 -10.75 -16.03
CA LEU A 39 6.82 -11.57 -14.87
C LEU A 39 6.31 -12.99 -15.11
N ASP A 40 7.18 -13.97 -14.95
CA ASP A 40 6.80 -15.39 -15.03
C ASP A 40 5.92 -15.77 -13.83
N LYS A 41 4.94 -16.63 -14.07
CA LYS A 41 4.08 -17.18 -13.02
C LYS A 41 4.16 -18.70 -13.05
N SER A 42 4.28 -19.31 -11.89
CA SER A 42 4.33 -20.79 -11.76
C SER A 42 3.13 -21.48 -12.40
N PHE A 43 1.98 -20.79 -12.51
CA PHE A 43 0.76 -21.26 -13.14
C PHE A 43 0.08 -20.11 -13.90
N GLY A 44 -0.41 -20.37 -15.10
CA GLY A 44 -1.13 -19.39 -15.93
C GLY A 44 -0.24 -18.62 -16.91
N ALA A 45 -0.76 -17.51 -17.42
CA ALA A 45 -0.03 -16.62 -18.32
C ALA A 45 0.93 -15.69 -17.52
N PRO A 46 2.05 -15.24 -18.13
CA PRO A 46 2.90 -14.24 -17.53
C PRO A 46 2.11 -12.97 -17.18
N LEU A 47 2.42 -12.37 -16.03
CA LEU A 47 1.88 -11.08 -15.66
C LEU A 47 2.67 -9.97 -16.36
N ILE A 48 1.97 -9.12 -17.10
CA ILE A 48 2.55 -7.92 -17.73
C ILE A 48 2.11 -6.71 -16.89
N THR A 49 3.09 -5.98 -16.34
CA THR A 49 2.80 -4.86 -15.46
C THR A 49 3.88 -3.78 -15.53
N ASN A 50 3.52 -2.56 -15.19
CA ASN A 50 4.43 -1.43 -14.97
C ASN A 50 4.47 -1.00 -13.49
N ASP A 51 3.72 -1.67 -12.61
CA ASP A 51 3.77 -1.38 -11.19
C ASP A 51 5.09 -1.81 -10.55
N GLY A 52 5.81 -0.81 -10.03
CA GLY A 52 7.15 -1.00 -9.48
C GLY A 52 7.19 -1.90 -8.24
N VAL A 53 6.17 -1.89 -7.39
CA VAL A 53 6.14 -2.75 -6.20
C VAL A 53 5.88 -4.21 -6.55
N THR A 54 4.99 -4.48 -7.48
CA THR A 54 4.72 -5.82 -7.99
C THR A 54 5.97 -6.41 -8.64
N ILE A 55 6.65 -5.64 -9.51
CA ILE A 55 7.90 -6.06 -10.13
C ILE A 55 8.96 -6.36 -9.05
N ALA A 56 9.16 -5.45 -8.11
CA ALA A 56 10.16 -5.61 -7.06
C ALA A 56 9.89 -6.83 -6.16
N LYS A 57 8.63 -7.15 -5.86
CA LYS A 57 8.24 -8.31 -5.06
C LYS A 57 8.58 -9.64 -5.72
N GLU A 58 8.45 -9.74 -7.04
CA GLU A 58 8.72 -10.97 -7.80
C GLU A 58 10.22 -11.23 -8.02
N ILE A 59 11.08 -10.21 -7.87
CA ILE A 59 12.52 -10.39 -8.08
C ILE A 59 13.13 -11.11 -6.88
N GLU A 60 13.64 -12.32 -7.14
CA GLU A 60 14.46 -13.12 -6.26
C GLU A 60 15.71 -13.60 -7.01
N LEU A 61 16.89 -13.33 -6.46
CA LEU A 61 18.15 -13.64 -7.11
C LEU A 61 18.75 -14.94 -6.55
N GLU A 62 19.38 -15.71 -7.42
CA GLU A 62 20.00 -17.00 -7.07
C GLU A 62 21.15 -16.85 -6.07
N ASP A 63 22.02 -15.85 -6.28
CA ASP A 63 23.09 -15.50 -5.33
C ASP A 63 22.51 -14.84 -4.09
N ALA A 64 22.71 -15.48 -2.93
CA ALA A 64 22.13 -15.03 -1.66
C ALA A 64 22.63 -13.65 -1.22
N PHE A 65 23.86 -13.25 -1.57
CA PHE A 65 24.44 -11.96 -1.22
C PHE A 65 23.89 -10.85 -2.12
N GLU A 66 23.77 -11.09 -3.41
CA GLU A 66 23.11 -10.18 -4.33
C GLU A 66 21.62 -10.02 -3.97
N ASN A 67 20.97 -11.15 -3.63
CA ASN A 67 19.57 -11.13 -3.23
C ASN A 67 19.32 -10.24 -2.00
N MET A 68 20.26 -10.20 -1.03
CA MET A 68 20.13 -9.27 0.11
C MET A 68 20.14 -7.80 -0.35
N GLY A 69 20.96 -7.44 -1.33
CA GLY A 69 20.96 -6.10 -1.92
C GLY A 69 19.62 -5.77 -2.59
N ALA A 70 19.08 -6.70 -3.38
CA ALA A 70 17.78 -6.56 -4.00
C ALA A 70 16.66 -6.41 -2.96
N GLN A 71 16.64 -7.24 -1.90
CA GLN A 71 15.65 -7.18 -0.84
C GLN A 71 15.65 -5.86 -0.07
N LEU A 72 16.82 -5.23 0.15
CA LEU A 72 16.89 -3.91 0.78
C LEU A 72 16.22 -2.82 -0.07
N VAL A 73 16.45 -2.80 -1.39
CA VAL A 73 15.78 -1.83 -2.28
C VAL A 73 14.27 -2.13 -2.41
N LYS A 74 13.90 -3.40 -2.44
CA LYS A 74 12.50 -3.84 -2.37
C LYS A 74 11.79 -3.28 -1.13
N GLU A 75 12.48 -3.20 0.01
CA GLU A 75 11.93 -2.60 1.23
C GLU A 75 11.61 -1.10 1.04
N ALA A 76 12.46 -0.34 0.32
CA ALA A 76 12.18 1.07 0.02
C ALA A 76 10.89 1.22 -0.82
N ALA A 77 10.71 0.41 -1.86
CA ALA A 77 9.50 0.40 -2.67
C ALA A 77 8.26 0.02 -1.84
N THR A 78 8.34 -1.07 -1.07
CA THR A 78 7.23 -1.55 -0.24
C THR A 78 6.81 -0.52 0.80
N LYS A 79 7.77 0.09 1.52
CA LYS A 79 7.47 1.13 2.52
C LYS A 79 6.86 2.38 1.91
N THR A 80 7.26 2.74 0.70
CA THR A 80 6.66 3.88 -0.01
C THR A 80 5.22 3.57 -0.40
N ASN A 81 4.96 2.37 -0.88
CA ASN A 81 3.61 1.88 -1.14
C ASN A 81 2.73 1.90 0.13
N ASP A 82 3.24 1.37 1.25
CA ASP A 82 2.50 1.31 2.52
C ASP A 82 2.08 2.71 3.02
N VAL A 83 2.90 3.75 2.79
CA VAL A 83 2.68 5.11 3.31
C VAL A 83 1.89 5.99 2.35
N ALA A 84 2.16 5.87 1.06
CA ALA A 84 1.65 6.79 0.04
C ALA A 84 0.87 6.11 -1.09
N GLY A 85 0.92 4.78 -1.18
CA GLY A 85 0.21 3.97 -2.16
C GLY A 85 0.71 4.09 -3.61
N ASP A 86 1.74 4.92 -3.83
CA ASP A 86 2.37 5.18 -5.13
C ASP A 86 3.84 5.58 -4.92
N GLY A 87 4.60 5.86 -5.99
CA GLY A 87 6.00 6.32 -5.95
C GLY A 87 7.03 5.21 -5.74
N THR A 88 6.66 3.96 -5.91
CA THR A 88 7.50 2.77 -5.69
C THR A 88 8.69 2.73 -6.63
N THR A 89 8.48 3.02 -7.92
CA THR A 89 9.52 3.14 -8.93
C THR A 89 10.48 4.29 -8.62
N THR A 90 9.95 5.44 -8.21
CA THR A 90 10.74 6.61 -7.83
C THR A 90 11.63 6.32 -6.63
N ALA A 91 11.12 5.66 -5.59
CA ALA A 91 11.90 5.25 -4.41
C ALA A 91 13.05 4.29 -4.80
N THR A 92 12.78 3.34 -5.69
CA THR A 92 13.77 2.39 -6.21
C THR A 92 14.89 3.10 -6.97
N VAL A 93 14.55 4.02 -7.87
CA VAL A 93 15.49 4.81 -8.67
C VAL A 93 16.37 5.71 -7.78
N LEU A 94 15.76 6.39 -6.80
CA LEU A 94 16.49 7.21 -5.84
C LEU A 94 17.44 6.38 -4.99
N ALA A 95 16.99 5.23 -4.48
CA ALA A 95 17.83 4.33 -3.68
C ALA A 95 19.04 3.83 -4.48
N GLN A 96 18.84 3.40 -5.72
CA GLN A 96 19.90 2.99 -6.62
C GLN A 96 20.94 4.13 -6.84
N ALA A 97 20.46 5.33 -7.14
CA ALA A 97 21.33 6.48 -7.39
C ALA A 97 22.17 6.82 -6.15
N MET A 98 21.57 6.82 -4.96
CA MET A 98 22.25 7.08 -3.69
C MET A 98 23.29 5.99 -3.39
N ILE A 99 22.94 4.72 -3.58
CA ILE A 99 23.83 3.58 -3.30
C ILE A 99 25.02 3.62 -4.26
N ASN A 100 24.79 3.75 -5.56
CA ASN A 100 25.85 3.77 -6.56
C ASN A 100 26.82 4.94 -6.35
N GLU A 101 26.33 6.14 -6.03
CA GLU A 101 27.17 7.29 -5.73
C GLU A 101 27.89 7.13 -4.37
N GLY A 102 27.19 6.61 -3.37
CA GLY A 102 27.77 6.31 -2.06
C GLY A 102 28.88 5.28 -2.12
N MET A 103 28.73 4.20 -2.91
CA MET A 103 29.75 3.16 -3.09
C MET A 103 31.05 3.71 -3.68
N LYS A 104 30.96 4.64 -4.65
CA LYS A 104 32.14 5.33 -5.21
C LYS A 104 32.91 6.10 -4.13
N ASN A 105 32.19 6.82 -3.28
CA ASN A 105 32.80 7.61 -2.21
C ASN A 105 33.38 6.74 -1.08
N LEU A 106 32.73 5.61 -0.75
CA LEU A 106 33.30 4.62 0.19
C LEU A 106 34.58 3.98 -0.36
N ALA A 107 34.62 3.65 -1.66
CA ALA A 107 35.81 3.15 -2.30
C ALA A 107 36.96 4.18 -2.29
N ALA A 108 36.66 5.47 -2.28
CA ALA A 108 37.61 6.57 -2.12
C ALA A 108 38.05 6.81 -0.66
N GLY A 109 37.51 6.06 0.31
CA GLY A 109 37.89 6.10 1.73
C GLY A 109 37.03 6.99 2.62
N ALA A 110 35.85 7.43 2.18
CA ALA A 110 34.94 8.21 3.00
C ALA A 110 34.38 7.39 4.17
N ASN A 111 34.15 8.03 5.32
CA ASN A 111 33.60 7.40 6.50
C ASN A 111 32.08 7.21 6.36
N PRO A 112 31.55 5.97 6.33
CA PRO A 112 30.13 5.70 6.08
C PRO A 112 29.20 6.31 7.13
N ILE A 113 29.62 6.37 8.39
CA ILE A 113 28.82 6.93 9.49
C ILE A 113 28.66 8.44 9.34
N VAL A 114 29.72 9.12 8.87
CA VAL A 114 29.69 10.58 8.63
C VAL A 114 28.91 10.87 7.35
N LEU A 115 29.09 10.07 6.28
CA LEU A 115 28.27 10.15 5.07
C LEU A 115 26.76 10.09 5.40
N ARG A 116 26.37 9.09 6.20
CA ARG A 116 24.98 8.92 6.64
C ARG A 116 24.40 10.17 7.31
N LYS A 117 25.19 10.87 8.14
CA LYS A 117 24.76 12.14 8.76
C LYS A 117 24.50 13.23 7.73
N GLY A 118 25.40 13.36 6.76
CA GLY A 118 25.25 14.33 5.66
C GLY A 118 24.05 14.01 4.78
N MET A 119 23.86 12.73 4.41
CA MET A 119 22.70 12.28 3.66
C MET A 119 21.41 12.61 4.38
N LYS A 120 21.32 12.32 5.69
CA LYS A 120 20.10 12.62 6.47
C LYS A 120 19.79 14.12 6.48
N LYS A 121 20.75 14.99 6.79
CA LYS A 121 20.55 16.45 6.77
C LYS A 121 20.08 16.95 5.41
N ALA A 122 20.67 16.45 4.34
CA ALA A 122 20.30 16.82 2.97
C ALA A 122 18.89 16.36 2.61
N THR A 123 18.51 15.16 3.04
CA THR A 123 17.15 14.64 2.84
C THR A 123 16.13 15.48 3.61
N ASP A 124 16.41 15.82 4.87
CA ASP A 124 15.50 16.64 5.68
C ASP A 124 15.26 18.01 5.00
N VAL A 125 16.31 18.65 4.47
CA VAL A 125 16.21 19.91 3.72
C VAL A 125 15.44 19.75 2.41
N ALA A 126 15.69 18.68 1.65
CA ALA A 126 14.96 18.42 0.41
C ALA A 126 13.47 18.16 0.66
N VAL A 127 13.13 17.45 1.74
CA VAL A 127 11.75 17.20 2.15
C VAL A 127 11.03 18.49 2.51
N GLU A 128 11.67 19.38 3.27
CA GLU A 128 11.07 20.69 3.58
C GLU A 128 10.89 21.55 2.32
N ALA A 129 11.86 21.55 1.40
CA ALA A 129 11.72 22.25 0.12
C ALA A 129 10.54 21.71 -0.73
N ILE A 130 10.35 20.37 -0.74
CA ILE A 130 9.21 19.73 -1.40
C ILE A 130 7.89 20.18 -0.78
N LYS A 131 7.80 20.24 0.55
CA LYS A 131 6.60 20.72 1.26
C LYS A 131 6.32 22.19 1.01
N GLU A 132 7.35 23.03 0.95
CA GLU A 132 7.22 24.46 0.62
C GLU A 132 6.68 24.70 -0.79
N MET A 133 7.00 23.81 -1.74
CA MET A 133 6.49 23.88 -3.11
C MET A 133 5.07 23.34 -3.26
N SER A 134 4.53 22.66 -2.22
CA SER A 134 3.24 22.02 -2.30
C SER A 134 2.09 23.02 -2.36
N GLN A 135 1.12 22.74 -3.22
CA GLN A 135 -0.11 23.49 -3.40
C GLN A 135 -1.30 22.60 -3.02
N PRO A 136 -2.21 23.06 -2.14
CA PRO A 136 -3.39 22.28 -1.77
C PRO A 136 -4.32 22.12 -2.96
N ILE A 137 -4.96 20.95 -3.08
CA ILE A 137 -6.00 20.70 -4.08
C ILE A 137 -7.35 20.59 -3.40
N SER A 138 -8.38 21.12 -4.05
CA SER A 138 -9.75 21.08 -3.54
C SER A 138 -10.81 20.92 -4.63
N SER A 139 -10.45 21.17 -5.89
CA SER A 139 -11.41 21.08 -6.99
C SER A 139 -11.43 19.67 -7.59
N LYS A 140 -12.63 19.23 -7.98
CA LYS A 140 -12.84 17.95 -8.68
C LYS A 140 -11.92 17.81 -9.91
N SER A 141 -11.73 18.88 -10.66
CA SER A 141 -10.87 18.87 -11.84
C SER A 141 -9.40 18.63 -11.51
N GLN A 142 -8.89 19.17 -10.39
CA GLN A 142 -7.52 18.91 -9.93
C GLN A 142 -7.38 17.46 -9.44
N ILE A 143 -8.38 16.95 -8.72
CA ILE A 143 -8.43 15.55 -8.27
C ILE A 143 -8.39 14.62 -9.48
N ALA A 144 -9.25 14.87 -10.49
CA ALA A 144 -9.28 14.08 -11.72
C ALA A 144 -7.93 14.05 -12.46
N ARG A 145 -7.23 15.21 -12.52
CA ARG A 145 -5.90 15.28 -13.15
C ARG A 145 -4.85 14.45 -12.43
N VAL A 146 -4.80 14.50 -11.10
CA VAL A 146 -3.86 13.66 -10.32
C VAL A 146 -4.11 12.19 -10.58
N ALA A 147 -5.37 11.76 -10.51
CA ALA A 147 -5.75 10.38 -10.76
C ALA A 147 -5.45 9.96 -12.22
N ALA A 148 -5.71 10.85 -13.19
CA ALA A 148 -5.47 10.59 -14.61
C ALA A 148 -3.98 10.36 -14.91
N ILE A 149 -3.09 11.12 -14.27
CA ILE A 149 -1.64 10.96 -14.43
C ILE A 149 -1.17 9.64 -13.85
N SER A 150 -1.57 9.32 -12.62
CA SER A 150 -1.19 8.06 -11.98
C SER A 150 -1.72 6.84 -12.76
N ALA A 151 -2.96 6.92 -13.27
CA ALA A 151 -3.58 5.86 -14.07
C ALA A 151 -3.16 5.87 -15.56
N ALA A 152 -2.52 6.91 -16.06
CA ALA A 152 -2.31 7.16 -17.49
C ALA A 152 -3.63 7.07 -18.32
N SER A 153 -4.76 7.53 -17.74
CA SER A 153 -6.10 7.47 -18.33
C SER A 153 -7.01 8.56 -17.77
N ASP A 154 -7.52 9.43 -18.63
CA ASP A 154 -8.45 10.49 -18.26
C ASP A 154 -9.78 9.91 -17.73
N GLU A 155 -10.26 8.81 -18.31
CA GLU A 155 -11.49 8.13 -17.89
C GLU A 155 -11.39 7.63 -16.45
N VAL A 156 -10.27 7.02 -16.09
CA VAL A 156 -9.99 6.58 -14.71
C VAL A 156 -9.91 7.79 -13.78
N GLY A 157 -9.27 8.87 -14.23
CA GLY A 157 -9.17 10.11 -13.48
C GLY A 157 -10.53 10.70 -13.10
N GLU A 158 -11.44 10.82 -14.08
CA GLU A 158 -12.80 11.29 -13.84
C GLU A 158 -13.57 10.37 -12.90
N MET A 159 -13.45 9.06 -13.08
CA MET A 159 -14.14 8.08 -12.25
C MET A 159 -13.70 8.13 -10.78
N VAL A 160 -12.40 8.26 -10.51
CA VAL A 160 -11.87 8.42 -9.15
C VAL A 160 -12.36 9.73 -8.53
N ALA A 161 -12.36 10.82 -9.28
CA ALA A 161 -12.86 12.12 -8.80
C ALA A 161 -14.36 12.08 -8.50
N ASP A 162 -15.15 11.42 -9.35
CA ASP A 162 -16.59 11.18 -9.13
C ASP A 162 -16.84 10.35 -7.87
N ALA A 163 -16.03 9.30 -7.66
CA ALA A 163 -16.10 8.48 -6.47
C ALA A 163 -15.84 9.30 -5.21
N MET A 164 -14.76 10.11 -5.21
CA MET A 164 -14.40 10.97 -4.07
C MET A 164 -15.47 12.04 -3.78
N GLU A 165 -16.06 12.62 -4.80
CA GLU A 165 -17.15 13.59 -4.64
C GLU A 165 -18.39 12.97 -4.00
N LYS A 166 -18.74 11.73 -4.40
CA LYS A 166 -19.93 11.02 -3.91
C LYS A 166 -19.82 10.59 -2.45
N VAL A 167 -18.63 10.20 -1.99
CA VAL A 167 -18.45 9.68 -0.63
C VAL A 167 -17.92 10.72 0.37
N SER A 168 -17.70 11.97 -0.05
CA SER A 168 -17.04 13.02 0.73
C SER A 168 -15.58 12.68 1.14
N ASN A 169 -14.90 13.62 1.82
CA ASN A 169 -13.48 13.48 2.14
C ASN A 169 -13.14 12.30 3.06
N ASP A 170 -14.08 11.89 3.91
CA ASP A 170 -13.92 10.78 4.85
C ASP A 170 -14.52 9.45 4.34
N GLY A 171 -15.03 9.46 3.11
CA GLY A 171 -15.70 8.31 2.52
C GLY A 171 -14.74 7.22 2.04
N VAL A 172 -15.25 6.01 2.00
CA VAL A 172 -14.48 4.83 1.59
C VAL A 172 -14.69 4.54 0.12
N ILE A 173 -13.60 4.34 -0.60
CA ILE A 173 -13.62 3.89 -1.99
C ILE A 173 -12.91 2.55 -2.04
N THR A 174 -13.57 1.53 -2.61
CA THR A 174 -13.00 0.20 -2.85
C THR A 174 -12.96 -0.08 -4.34
N ILE A 175 -12.00 -0.91 -4.74
CA ILE A 175 -11.84 -1.35 -6.12
C ILE A 175 -12.02 -2.86 -6.15
N GLU A 176 -13.02 -3.31 -6.90
CA GLU A 176 -13.38 -4.72 -7.05
C GLU A 176 -13.29 -5.15 -8.52
N GLU A 177 -13.24 -6.44 -8.75
CA GLU A 177 -13.31 -7.00 -10.11
C GLU A 177 -14.75 -7.07 -10.59
N SER A 178 -15.01 -6.56 -11.79
CA SER A 178 -16.32 -6.70 -12.45
C SER A 178 -16.47 -8.10 -13.04
N LYS A 179 -17.71 -8.59 -13.06
CA LYS A 179 -18.07 -9.79 -13.83
C LYS A 179 -18.39 -9.47 -15.29
N THR A 180 -18.37 -8.19 -15.65
CA THR A 180 -18.65 -7.67 -17.00
C THR A 180 -17.37 -7.06 -17.60
N MET A 181 -17.40 -6.73 -18.88
CA MET A 181 -16.29 -6.01 -19.53
C MET A 181 -16.29 -4.51 -19.26
N LEU A 182 -17.31 -3.98 -18.57
CA LEU A 182 -17.43 -2.55 -18.29
C LEU A 182 -16.90 -2.22 -16.89
N THR A 183 -16.23 -1.09 -16.79
CA THR A 183 -15.87 -0.49 -15.51
C THR A 183 -16.99 0.43 -15.06
N GLU A 184 -17.48 0.26 -13.82
CA GLU A 184 -18.66 0.94 -13.28
C GLU A 184 -18.36 1.48 -11.87
N LEU A 185 -18.98 2.62 -11.54
CA LEU A 185 -18.94 3.23 -10.23
C LEU A 185 -20.30 3.12 -9.54
N ASP A 186 -20.37 2.34 -8.48
CA ASP A 186 -21.55 2.20 -7.63
C ASP A 186 -21.34 2.86 -6.27
N LEU A 187 -22.42 3.44 -5.73
CA LEU A 187 -22.47 3.86 -4.33
C LEU A 187 -23.35 2.86 -3.57
N VAL A 188 -22.75 2.19 -2.59
CA VAL A 188 -23.44 1.16 -1.80
C VAL A 188 -23.39 1.48 -0.31
N GLU A 189 -24.28 0.87 0.45
CA GLU A 189 -24.25 0.97 1.90
C GLU A 189 -23.06 0.20 2.46
N GLY A 190 -22.33 0.80 3.38
CA GLY A 190 -21.14 0.19 3.93
C GLY A 190 -20.42 1.09 4.92
N MET A 191 -19.40 0.53 5.59
CA MET A 191 -18.59 1.31 6.52
C MET A 191 -17.19 0.75 6.66
N GLN A 192 -16.25 1.63 7.03
CA GLN A 192 -14.90 1.26 7.45
C GLN A 192 -14.69 1.52 8.93
N PHE A 193 -13.93 0.64 9.59
CA PHE A 193 -13.43 0.88 10.94
C PHE A 193 -11.96 0.46 11.08
N ASP A 194 -11.26 1.10 12.03
CA ASP A 194 -9.81 1.01 12.21
C ASP A 194 -9.44 -0.21 13.08
N ARG A 195 -9.73 -1.40 12.59
CA ARG A 195 -9.30 -2.68 13.15
C ARG A 195 -9.09 -3.64 12.01
N GLY A 196 -7.91 -4.23 11.94
CA GLY A 196 -7.56 -5.25 10.96
C GLY A 196 -7.62 -6.66 11.54
N TYR A 197 -7.16 -7.62 10.74
CA TYR A 197 -7.14 -9.03 11.13
C TYR A 197 -6.23 -9.28 12.35
N LEU A 198 -6.61 -10.25 13.20
CA LEU A 198 -5.84 -10.64 14.38
C LEU A 198 -4.56 -11.41 14.05
N SER A 199 -4.47 -12.01 12.89
CA SER A 199 -3.31 -12.75 12.44
C SER A 199 -3.17 -12.71 10.92
N ALA A 200 -1.94 -12.53 10.44
CA ALA A 200 -1.61 -12.57 9.02
C ALA A 200 -1.97 -13.90 8.35
N TYR A 201 -1.99 -15.00 9.12
CA TYR A 201 -2.44 -16.31 8.63
C TYR A 201 -3.93 -16.35 8.24
N MET A 202 -4.70 -15.32 8.58
CA MET A 202 -6.10 -15.17 8.18
C MET A 202 -6.28 -14.48 6.82
N CYS A 203 -5.21 -13.95 6.21
CA CYS A 203 -5.26 -13.38 4.87
C CYS A 203 -5.69 -14.42 3.83
N THR A 204 -6.50 -13.99 2.86
CA THR A 204 -6.86 -14.79 1.68
C THR A 204 -5.94 -14.50 0.51
N ASP A 205 -5.38 -13.29 0.48
CA ASP A 205 -4.34 -12.83 -0.44
C ASP A 205 -3.07 -12.55 0.37
N MET A 206 -2.08 -13.42 0.23
CA MET A 206 -0.80 -13.30 0.95
C MET A 206 0.16 -12.32 0.29
N GLU A 207 -0.03 -11.98 -0.99
CA GLU A 207 0.81 -11.01 -1.70
C GLU A 207 0.47 -9.59 -1.24
N LYS A 208 -0.83 -9.29 -1.13
CA LYS A 208 -1.33 -8.00 -0.64
C LYS A 208 -1.48 -7.93 0.88
N MET A 209 -1.30 -9.05 1.59
CA MET A 209 -1.57 -9.17 3.03
C MET A 209 -2.98 -8.71 3.40
N GLU A 210 -3.97 -9.13 2.60
CA GLU A 210 -5.38 -8.79 2.75
C GLU A 210 -6.26 -10.04 2.85
N ALA A 211 -7.40 -9.89 3.49
CA ALA A 211 -8.44 -10.91 3.47
C ALA A 211 -9.69 -10.34 2.79
N ASN A 212 -10.11 -10.98 1.71
CA ASN A 212 -11.30 -10.63 0.94
C ASN A 212 -12.34 -11.75 1.11
N LEU A 213 -13.46 -11.42 1.73
CA LEU A 213 -14.58 -12.33 1.96
C LEU A 213 -15.77 -11.90 1.11
N GLU A 214 -16.22 -12.75 0.20
CA GLU A 214 -17.45 -12.56 -0.58
C GLU A 214 -18.60 -13.28 0.11
N ASP A 215 -19.75 -12.62 0.20
CA ASP A 215 -20.98 -13.09 0.86
C ASP A 215 -20.77 -13.68 2.27
N PRO A 216 -19.95 -13.05 3.15
CA PRO A 216 -19.67 -13.60 4.46
C PRO A 216 -20.86 -13.50 5.41
N PHE A 217 -20.93 -14.44 6.35
CA PHE A 217 -21.65 -14.23 7.61
C PHE A 217 -20.76 -13.44 8.57
N ILE A 218 -21.38 -12.62 9.42
CA ILE A 218 -20.69 -11.74 10.35
C ILE A 218 -21.21 -11.99 11.77
N LEU A 219 -20.37 -12.59 12.62
CA LEU A 219 -20.65 -12.74 14.05
C LEU A 219 -20.16 -11.48 14.77
N ILE A 220 -21.08 -10.83 15.51
CA ILE A 220 -20.81 -9.57 16.20
C ILE A 220 -21.04 -9.76 17.69
N THR A 221 -20.01 -9.52 18.51
CA THR A 221 -20.11 -9.65 19.97
C THR A 221 -19.26 -8.61 20.70
N ASP A 222 -19.72 -8.16 21.85
CA ASP A 222 -18.97 -7.32 22.77
C ASP A 222 -18.09 -8.13 23.74
N LYS A 223 -18.10 -9.47 23.60
CA LYS A 223 -17.35 -10.38 24.46
C LYS A 223 -15.98 -10.73 23.90
N LYS A 224 -15.12 -11.17 24.80
CA LYS A 224 -13.87 -11.81 24.50
C LYS A 224 -14.09 -13.32 24.29
N ILE A 225 -13.48 -13.87 23.24
CA ILE A 225 -13.56 -15.28 22.90
C ILE A 225 -12.19 -15.91 23.19
N SER A 226 -12.11 -16.71 24.24
CA SER A 226 -10.89 -17.43 24.63
C SER A 226 -11.02 -18.94 24.43
N ASN A 227 -12.26 -19.46 24.47
CA ASN A 227 -12.56 -20.86 24.28
C ASN A 227 -13.35 -21.07 22.98
N ILE A 228 -12.89 -21.97 22.13
CA ILE A 228 -13.55 -22.27 20.85
C ILE A 228 -14.97 -22.84 21.03
N ASN A 229 -15.23 -23.52 22.14
CA ASN A 229 -16.53 -24.12 22.44
C ASN A 229 -17.65 -23.04 22.55
N ASP A 230 -17.29 -21.80 22.90
CA ASP A 230 -18.27 -20.72 23.03
C ASP A 230 -18.93 -20.37 21.69
N ILE A 231 -18.25 -20.60 20.57
CA ILE A 231 -18.75 -20.33 19.22
C ILE A 231 -18.91 -21.58 18.36
N LEU A 232 -18.73 -22.76 18.95
CA LEU A 232 -18.77 -24.04 18.23
C LEU A 232 -20.07 -24.26 17.45
N PRO A 233 -21.28 -23.97 17.98
CA PRO A 233 -22.53 -24.15 17.23
C PRO A 233 -22.56 -23.33 15.92
N VAL A 234 -22.09 -22.09 15.95
CA VAL A 234 -21.99 -21.25 14.75
C VAL A 234 -20.96 -21.80 13.77
N LEU A 235 -19.79 -22.23 14.26
CA LEU A 235 -18.74 -22.78 13.40
C LEU A 235 -19.19 -24.08 12.70
N GLU A 236 -19.91 -24.95 13.39
CA GLU A 236 -20.46 -26.18 12.79
C GLU A 236 -21.41 -25.89 11.63
N GLU A 237 -22.29 -24.91 11.77
CA GLU A 237 -23.19 -24.51 10.69
C GLU A 237 -22.44 -23.86 9.52
N ILE A 238 -21.43 -23.02 9.79
CA ILE A 238 -20.57 -22.42 8.76
C ILE A 238 -19.82 -23.52 7.98
N VAL A 239 -19.27 -24.51 8.68
CA VAL A 239 -18.57 -25.64 8.02
C VAL A 239 -19.54 -26.46 7.16
N LYS A 240 -20.76 -26.73 7.65
CA LYS A 240 -21.77 -27.49 6.89
C LYS A 240 -22.21 -26.77 5.61
N THR A 241 -22.33 -25.44 5.68
CA THR A 241 -22.75 -24.64 4.53
C THR A 241 -21.61 -24.26 3.59
N GLY A 242 -20.35 -24.40 4.00
CA GLY A 242 -19.17 -23.93 3.26
C GLY A 242 -19.07 -22.41 3.19
N ALA A 243 -19.79 -21.69 4.04
CA ALA A 243 -19.82 -20.23 4.04
C ALA A 243 -18.55 -19.62 4.62
N LYS A 244 -18.29 -18.36 4.28
CA LYS A 244 -17.20 -17.55 4.85
C LYS A 244 -17.70 -16.85 6.11
N LEU A 245 -16.84 -16.70 7.11
CA LEU A 245 -17.19 -16.09 8.40
C LEU A 245 -16.23 -14.94 8.74
N LEU A 246 -16.79 -13.77 9.06
CA LEU A 246 -16.10 -12.71 9.79
C LEU A 246 -16.53 -12.75 11.26
N ILE A 247 -15.60 -12.69 12.18
CA ILE A 247 -15.87 -12.57 13.62
C ILE A 247 -15.39 -11.21 14.09
N ILE A 248 -16.29 -10.39 14.63
CA ILE A 248 -16.03 -9.10 15.26
C ILE A 248 -16.29 -9.26 16.75
N ALA A 249 -15.23 -9.32 17.55
CA ALA A 249 -15.31 -9.56 19.00
C ALA A 249 -14.46 -8.54 19.77
N GLU A 250 -14.69 -8.38 21.06
CA GLU A 250 -13.79 -7.55 21.89
C GLU A 250 -12.34 -7.97 21.73
N ASP A 251 -12.06 -9.25 21.83
CA ASP A 251 -10.79 -9.89 21.52
C ASP A 251 -11.00 -11.38 21.23
N ILE A 252 -10.08 -12.00 20.49
CA ILE A 252 -10.04 -13.45 20.32
C ILE A 252 -8.60 -13.87 20.60
N GLU A 253 -8.41 -14.75 21.57
CA GLU A 253 -7.08 -15.12 22.04
C GLU A 253 -6.97 -16.58 22.41
N GLY A 254 -5.75 -17.01 22.76
CA GLY A 254 -5.45 -18.32 23.29
C GLY A 254 -5.81 -19.46 22.36
N GLU A 255 -6.53 -20.45 22.90
CA GLU A 255 -6.93 -21.66 22.18
C GLU A 255 -7.89 -21.34 21.03
N ALA A 256 -8.83 -20.42 21.23
CA ALA A 256 -9.82 -20.07 20.21
C ALA A 256 -9.15 -19.52 18.94
N LEU A 257 -8.24 -18.55 19.09
CA LEU A 257 -7.51 -17.98 17.94
C LEU A 257 -6.67 -19.02 17.21
N THR A 258 -5.93 -19.85 17.98
CA THR A 258 -5.08 -20.90 17.41
C THR A 258 -5.91 -21.93 16.63
N THR A 259 -7.04 -22.34 17.17
CA THR A 259 -7.94 -23.31 16.53
C THR A 259 -8.53 -22.76 15.23
N LEU A 260 -8.96 -21.49 15.21
CA LEU A 260 -9.47 -20.82 14.00
C LEU A 260 -8.39 -20.78 12.91
N ILE A 261 -7.16 -20.38 13.26
CA ILE A 261 -6.04 -20.30 12.31
C ILE A 261 -5.71 -21.68 11.74
N VAL A 262 -5.58 -22.71 12.59
CA VAL A 262 -5.23 -24.07 12.15
C VAL A 262 -6.28 -24.64 11.21
N ASN A 263 -7.56 -24.46 11.50
CA ASN A 263 -8.63 -24.96 10.63
C ASN A 263 -8.72 -24.20 9.31
N LYS A 264 -8.50 -22.87 9.33
CA LYS A 264 -8.39 -22.07 8.10
C LYS A 264 -7.22 -22.54 7.23
N LEU A 265 -6.03 -22.76 7.81
CA LEU A 265 -4.85 -23.26 7.09
C LEU A 265 -5.04 -24.68 6.53
N ARG A 266 -5.84 -25.51 7.20
CA ARG A 266 -6.24 -26.85 6.70
C ARG A 266 -7.31 -26.77 5.61
N GLY A 267 -7.85 -25.61 5.31
CA GLY A 267 -8.93 -25.44 4.34
C GLY A 267 -10.30 -25.95 4.80
N THR A 268 -10.48 -26.18 6.12
CA THR A 268 -11.75 -26.67 6.66
C THR A 268 -12.87 -25.64 6.47
N PHE A 269 -12.57 -24.36 6.69
CA PHE A 269 -13.46 -23.22 6.43
C PHE A 269 -12.67 -21.92 6.32
N THR A 270 -13.28 -20.90 5.72
CA THR A 270 -12.69 -19.57 5.61
C THR A 270 -13.21 -18.66 6.72
N VAL A 271 -12.32 -18.25 7.61
CA VAL A 271 -12.64 -17.34 8.72
C VAL A 271 -11.61 -16.24 8.85
N VAL A 272 -12.09 -15.04 9.17
CA VAL A 272 -11.25 -13.92 9.58
C VAL A 272 -11.80 -13.38 10.89
N ALA A 273 -10.91 -13.04 11.79
CA ALA A 273 -11.25 -12.48 13.10
C ALA A 273 -10.62 -11.08 13.24
N VAL A 274 -11.42 -10.13 13.70
CA VAL A 274 -11.01 -8.74 13.95
C VAL A 274 -11.48 -8.29 15.33
N LYS A 275 -10.77 -7.31 15.91
CA LYS A 275 -11.21 -6.68 17.16
C LYS A 275 -12.35 -5.71 16.89
N ALA A 276 -13.30 -5.65 17.81
CA ALA A 276 -14.35 -4.65 17.80
C ALA A 276 -13.76 -3.24 17.88
N PRO A 277 -14.27 -2.29 17.08
CA PRO A 277 -13.82 -0.90 17.11
C PRO A 277 -14.25 -0.19 18.39
N GLY A 278 -13.45 0.77 18.85
CA GLY A 278 -13.72 1.57 20.04
C GLY A 278 -13.45 0.85 21.38
N TYR A 279 -13.82 1.51 22.46
CA TYR A 279 -13.67 1.02 23.85
C TYR A 279 -14.90 1.40 24.68
N GLY A 280 -15.24 0.58 25.70
CA GLY A 280 -16.35 0.83 26.61
C GLY A 280 -17.68 1.00 25.89
N ASP A 281 -18.47 2.00 26.29
CA ASP A 281 -19.81 2.24 25.71
C ASP A 281 -19.75 2.62 24.23
N ARG A 282 -18.66 3.25 23.76
CA ARG A 282 -18.47 3.54 22.34
C ARG A 282 -18.34 2.26 21.51
N ARG A 283 -17.65 1.24 22.01
CA ARG A 283 -17.57 -0.07 21.36
C ARG A 283 -18.97 -0.65 21.16
N LYS A 284 -19.81 -0.61 22.20
CA LYS A 284 -21.19 -1.12 22.13
C LYS A 284 -22.00 -0.40 21.06
N GLU A 285 -21.87 0.93 21.00
CA GLU A 285 -22.57 1.71 19.99
C GLU A 285 -22.09 1.45 18.57
N MET A 286 -20.76 1.30 18.36
CA MET A 286 -20.20 0.94 17.06
C MET A 286 -20.58 -0.48 16.64
N LEU A 287 -20.64 -1.44 17.57
CA LEU A 287 -21.14 -2.79 17.28
C LEU A 287 -22.62 -2.79 16.87
N LYS A 288 -23.46 -1.94 17.50
CA LYS A 288 -24.85 -1.74 17.09
C LYS A 288 -24.94 -1.12 15.68
N ASP A 289 -24.08 -0.16 15.35
CA ASP A 289 -24.02 0.44 14.02
C ASP A 289 -23.69 -0.63 12.97
N ILE A 290 -22.66 -1.48 13.22
CA ILE A 290 -22.30 -2.58 12.35
C ILE A 290 -23.44 -3.61 12.23
N ALA A 291 -24.08 -3.96 13.34
CA ALA A 291 -25.20 -4.90 13.34
C ALA A 291 -26.38 -4.37 12.51
N THR A 292 -26.73 -3.09 12.68
CA THR A 292 -27.78 -2.45 11.88
C THR A 292 -27.45 -2.45 10.39
N LEU A 293 -26.19 -2.12 10.04
CA LEU A 293 -25.75 -2.08 8.66
C LEU A 293 -25.79 -3.47 7.99
N THR A 294 -25.47 -4.51 8.74
CA THR A 294 -25.34 -5.89 8.22
C THR A 294 -26.58 -6.75 8.42
N GLY A 295 -27.63 -6.21 9.10
CA GLY A 295 -28.84 -6.95 9.46
C GLY A 295 -28.60 -8.03 10.52
N GLY A 296 -27.50 -7.95 11.28
CA GLY A 296 -27.18 -8.86 12.36
C GLY A 296 -27.65 -8.40 13.74
N THR A 297 -27.32 -9.21 14.74
CA THR A 297 -27.61 -8.90 16.15
C THR A 297 -26.29 -8.93 16.93
N VAL A 298 -26.08 -7.95 17.80
CA VAL A 298 -24.94 -7.97 18.72
C VAL A 298 -25.20 -9.03 19.79
N ILE A 299 -24.34 -10.05 19.86
CA ILE A 299 -24.42 -11.06 20.91
C ILE A 299 -23.79 -10.50 22.18
N SER A 300 -24.63 -10.10 23.14
CA SER A 300 -24.23 -9.44 24.38
C SER A 300 -25.05 -9.94 25.57
N GLU A 301 -24.42 -10.07 26.73
CA GLU A 301 -25.11 -10.43 27.99
C GLU A 301 -26.14 -9.38 28.40
N GLU A 302 -25.90 -8.12 28.11
CA GLU A 302 -26.86 -7.05 28.40
C GLU A 302 -28.19 -7.25 27.65
N LEU A 303 -28.13 -7.92 26.49
CA LEU A 303 -29.31 -8.29 25.71
C LEU A 303 -29.83 -9.69 26.05
N GLY A 304 -29.25 -10.36 27.03
CA GLY A 304 -29.60 -11.74 27.42
C GLY A 304 -29.16 -12.79 26.40
N LEU A 305 -28.20 -12.46 25.52
CA LEU A 305 -27.72 -13.37 24.47
C LEU A 305 -26.36 -13.94 24.85
N THR A 306 -26.16 -15.25 24.63
CA THR A 306 -24.87 -15.93 24.81
C THR A 306 -24.33 -16.39 23.48
N LEU A 307 -22.98 -16.49 23.38
CA LEU A 307 -22.33 -17.00 22.17
C LEU A 307 -22.67 -18.47 21.91
N ALA A 308 -22.86 -19.26 22.97
CA ALA A 308 -23.20 -20.69 22.88
C ALA A 308 -24.60 -20.95 22.29
N ASP A 309 -25.51 -19.98 22.44
CA ASP A 309 -26.87 -20.04 21.91
C ASP A 309 -27.03 -19.27 20.59
N ALA A 310 -25.92 -18.75 20.04
CA ALA A 310 -25.95 -17.97 18.81
C ALA A 310 -26.35 -18.85 17.61
N THR A 311 -27.23 -18.30 16.77
CA THR A 311 -27.77 -18.97 15.58
C THR A 311 -27.40 -18.20 14.32
N MET A 312 -27.45 -18.87 13.16
CA MET A 312 -27.22 -18.24 11.86
C MET A 312 -28.14 -17.04 11.56
N ALA A 313 -29.35 -17.02 12.12
CA ALA A 313 -30.30 -15.94 11.95
C ALA A 313 -29.88 -14.63 12.64
N GLN A 314 -29.00 -14.70 13.62
CA GLN A 314 -28.45 -13.54 14.34
C GLN A 314 -27.19 -12.99 13.71
N LEU A 315 -26.59 -13.71 12.76
CA LEU A 315 -25.39 -13.26 12.06
C LEU A 315 -25.73 -12.19 11.03
N GLY A 316 -24.91 -11.14 10.98
CA GLY A 316 -24.98 -10.15 9.92
C GLY A 316 -24.50 -10.72 8.58
N ARG A 317 -24.84 -10.02 7.50
CA ARG A 317 -24.43 -10.34 6.14
C ARG A 317 -23.95 -9.09 5.40
N ALA A 318 -23.04 -9.28 4.48
CA ALA A 318 -22.62 -8.24 3.53
C ALA A 318 -22.28 -8.91 2.18
N LYS A 319 -22.25 -8.13 1.12
CA LYS A 319 -21.84 -8.64 -0.19
C LYS A 319 -20.35 -8.93 -0.23
N SER A 320 -19.53 -8.04 0.31
CA SER A 320 -18.10 -8.30 0.50
C SER A 320 -17.56 -7.63 1.76
N VAL A 321 -16.47 -8.19 2.30
CA VAL A 321 -15.69 -7.57 3.37
C VAL A 321 -14.22 -7.65 3.01
N LYS A 322 -13.56 -6.49 3.01
CA LYS A 322 -12.11 -6.37 2.82
C LYS A 322 -11.44 -6.04 4.15
N ILE A 323 -10.48 -6.87 4.56
CA ILE A 323 -9.75 -6.70 5.82
C ILE A 323 -8.26 -6.59 5.51
N THR A 324 -7.64 -5.50 5.96
CA THR A 324 -6.20 -5.28 5.93
C THR A 324 -5.60 -5.47 7.33
N LYS A 325 -4.35 -5.18 7.51
CA LYS A 325 -3.69 -5.20 8.82
C LYS A 325 -4.28 -4.17 9.80
N GLU A 326 -4.82 -3.07 9.29
CA GLU A 326 -5.24 -1.91 10.10
C GLU A 326 -6.74 -1.62 10.01
N HIS A 327 -7.39 -1.99 8.91
CA HIS A 327 -8.77 -1.61 8.61
C HIS A 327 -9.63 -2.80 8.21
N THR A 328 -10.91 -2.69 8.51
CA THR A 328 -11.98 -3.57 8.00
C THR A 328 -13.01 -2.71 7.28
N ILE A 329 -13.32 -3.06 6.04
CA ILE A 329 -14.30 -2.38 5.18
C ILE A 329 -15.43 -3.37 4.90
N ILE A 330 -16.64 -3.03 5.32
CA ILE A 330 -17.87 -3.77 5.01
C ILE A 330 -18.51 -3.07 3.82
N VAL A 331 -18.76 -3.81 2.76
CA VAL A 331 -19.32 -3.29 1.49
C VAL A 331 -20.68 -3.94 1.26
N ASP A 332 -21.68 -3.12 0.97
CA ASP A 332 -23.05 -3.54 0.67
C ASP A 332 -23.62 -4.45 1.76
N GLY A 333 -23.72 -3.88 2.97
CA GLY A 333 -24.33 -4.56 4.12
C GLY A 333 -25.80 -4.86 3.87
N MET A 334 -26.27 -6.04 4.27
CA MET A 334 -27.62 -6.53 4.00
C MET A 334 -28.63 -6.14 5.09
N GLY A 335 -28.40 -5.02 5.80
CA GLY A 335 -29.34 -4.48 6.78
C GLY A 335 -30.57 -3.83 6.13
N ASP A 336 -31.64 -3.69 6.89
CA ASP A 336 -32.83 -2.98 6.42
C ASP A 336 -32.57 -1.47 6.31
N LYS A 337 -32.88 -0.88 5.16
CA LYS A 337 -32.61 0.55 4.88
C LYS A 337 -33.36 1.50 5.82
N ASN A 338 -34.55 1.10 6.30
CA ASN A 338 -35.32 1.92 7.23
C ASN A 338 -34.64 1.91 8.62
N GLU A 339 -34.14 0.75 9.05
CA GLU A 339 -33.36 0.62 10.31
C GLU A 339 -32.08 1.41 10.25
N ILE A 340 -31.35 1.37 9.13
CA ILE A 340 -30.14 2.17 8.90
C ILE A 340 -30.47 3.67 8.96
N SER A 341 -31.53 4.11 8.24
CA SER A 341 -31.97 5.51 8.25
C SER A 341 -32.44 5.96 9.64
N TYR A 342 -33.13 5.11 10.37
CA TYR A 342 -33.53 5.37 11.76
C TYR A 342 -32.30 5.52 12.67
N ARG A 343 -31.31 4.64 12.52
CA ARG A 343 -30.06 4.70 13.29
C ARG A 343 -29.28 5.98 13.00
N VAL A 344 -29.17 6.38 11.74
CA VAL A 344 -28.58 7.68 11.33
C VAL A 344 -29.32 8.85 11.99
N GLY A 345 -30.65 8.80 12.03
CA GLY A 345 -31.50 9.79 12.71
C GLY A 345 -31.20 9.88 14.22
N GLN A 346 -31.00 8.73 14.88
CA GLN A 346 -30.63 8.70 16.31
C GLN A 346 -29.27 9.37 16.56
N ILE A 347 -28.26 9.09 15.72
CA ILE A 347 -26.94 9.70 15.85
C ILE A 347 -27.02 11.22 15.64
N LYS A 348 -27.79 11.69 14.65
CA LYS A 348 -28.03 13.13 14.42
C LYS A 348 -28.68 13.81 15.64
N ALA A 349 -29.70 13.19 16.23
CA ALA A 349 -30.37 13.73 17.42
C ALA A 349 -29.40 13.79 18.62
N GLN A 350 -28.53 12.79 18.81
CA GLN A 350 -27.49 12.82 19.83
C GLN A 350 -26.48 13.95 19.59
N LEU A 351 -26.11 14.20 18.32
CA LEU A 351 -25.18 15.25 17.92
C LEU A 351 -25.74 16.65 18.28
N GLU A 352 -27.04 16.88 18.10
CA GLU A 352 -27.70 18.14 18.42
C GLU A 352 -27.76 18.40 19.93
N THR A 353 -27.84 17.35 20.74
CA THR A 353 -28.00 17.46 22.21
C THR A 353 -26.71 17.41 23.00
N THR A 354 -25.62 16.94 22.39
CA THR A 354 -24.33 16.82 23.09
C THR A 354 -23.65 18.17 23.32
N THR A 355 -23.15 18.38 24.53
CA THR A 355 -22.42 19.59 24.93
C THR A 355 -20.91 19.41 24.97
N SER A 356 -20.43 18.16 24.89
CA SER A 356 -19.00 17.81 24.87
C SER A 356 -18.45 17.89 23.43
N GLU A 357 -17.46 18.73 23.20
CA GLU A 357 -16.79 18.83 21.90
C GLU A 357 -16.17 17.49 21.45
N PHE A 358 -15.59 16.76 22.41
CA PHE A 358 -15.01 15.44 22.12
C PHE A 358 -16.09 14.40 21.73
N ASP A 359 -17.23 14.39 22.41
CA ASP A 359 -18.32 13.48 22.06
C ASP A 359 -18.98 13.91 20.75
N ARG A 360 -19.04 15.22 20.47
CA ARG A 360 -19.51 15.78 19.21
C ARG A 360 -18.65 15.28 18.05
N GLU A 361 -17.32 15.39 18.16
CA GLU A 361 -16.39 14.87 17.16
C GLU A 361 -16.61 13.36 16.88
N LYS A 362 -16.76 12.56 17.94
CA LYS A 362 -16.95 11.11 17.80
C LYS A 362 -18.33 10.74 17.26
N LEU A 363 -19.36 11.52 17.53
CA LEU A 363 -20.67 11.34 16.91
C LEU A 363 -20.64 11.74 15.43
N GLN A 364 -19.92 12.79 15.06
CA GLN A 364 -19.71 13.18 13.67
C GLN A 364 -18.99 12.08 12.88
N GLU A 365 -17.91 11.50 13.45
CA GLU A 365 -17.19 10.37 12.85
C GLU A 365 -18.12 9.17 12.62
N ARG A 366 -18.94 8.80 13.61
CA ARG A 366 -19.92 7.70 13.46
C ARG A 366 -20.98 8.02 12.41
N LEU A 367 -21.47 9.26 12.39
CA LEU A 367 -22.45 9.71 11.40
C LEU A 367 -21.87 9.63 9.98
N ALA A 368 -20.64 10.09 9.78
CA ALA A 368 -19.96 10.02 8.49
C ALA A 368 -19.79 8.56 8.03
N LYS A 369 -19.38 7.65 8.92
CA LYS A 369 -19.24 6.21 8.62
C LYS A 369 -20.58 5.53 8.27
N MET A 370 -21.67 5.91 8.92
CA MET A 370 -22.98 5.31 8.67
C MET A 370 -23.73 5.91 7.46
N ALA A 371 -23.58 7.21 7.23
CA ALA A 371 -24.31 7.94 6.20
C ALA A 371 -23.54 8.11 4.88
N GLY A 372 -22.21 7.99 4.91
CA GLY A 372 -21.34 8.23 3.75
C GLY A 372 -21.35 7.11 2.72
N GLY A 373 -21.70 5.89 3.09
CA GLY A 373 -21.64 4.73 2.21
C GLY A 373 -20.21 4.36 1.79
N VAL A 374 -20.12 3.46 0.83
CA VAL A 374 -18.86 3.04 0.17
C VAL A 374 -19.02 3.20 -1.33
N ALA A 375 -18.11 3.92 -1.97
CA ALA A 375 -18.02 3.91 -3.43
C ALA A 375 -17.26 2.67 -3.88
N VAL A 376 -17.85 1.88 -4.75
CA VAL A 376 -17.26 0.66 -5.31
C VAL A 376 -16.98 0.90 -6.79
N ILE A 377 -15.71 0.92 -7.15
CA ILE A 377 -15.30 0.93 -8.56
C ILE A 377 -15.11 -0.52 -8.97
N ARG A 378 -15.98 -1.04 -9.84
CA ARG A 378 -15.86 -2.38 -10.41
C ARG A 378 -15.13 -2.30 -11.72
N VAL A 379 -13.92 -2.83 -11.76
CA VAL A 379 -13.05 -2.80 -12.93
C VAL A 379 -13.39 -3.97 -13.85
N GLY A 380 -13.79 -3.67 -15.09
CA GLY A 380 -14.06 -4.65 -16.12
C GLY A 380 -13.01 -4.61 -17.23
N ALA A 381 -12.73 -5.75 -17.85
CA ALA A 381 -11.88 -5.86 -19.03
C ALA A 381 -12.20 -7.13 -19.83
N ALA A 382 -11.67 -7.22 -21.04
CA ALA A 382 -11.90 -8.36 -21.92
C ALA A 382 -11.14 -9.63 -21.48
N THR A 383 -10.02 -9.48 -20.81
CA THR A 383 -9.18 -10.58 -20.33
C THR A 383 -8.82 -10.41 -18.85
N GLU A 384 -8.53 -11.52 -18.17
CA GLU A 384 -8.11 -11.51 -16.75
C GLU A 384 -6.81 -10.74 -16.55
N THR A 385 -5.87 -10.83 -17.49
CA THR A 385 -4.60 -10.09 -17.41
C THR A 385 -4.83 -8.59 -17.50
N GLU A 386 -5.65 -8.14 -18.44
CA GLU A 386 -6.02 -6.73 -18.60
C GLU A 386 -6.79 -6.20 -17.39
N MET A 387 -7.70 -6.99 -16.84
CA MET A 387 -8.48 -6.62 -15.66
C MET A 387 -7.59 -6.44 -14.43
N LYS A 388 -6.64 -7.35 -14.20
CA LYS A 388 -5.69 -7.23 -13.08
C LYS A 388 -4.79 -6.00 -13.21
N GLU A 389 -4.31 -5.73 -14.43
CA GLU A 389 -3.50 -4.53 -14.71
C GLU A 389 -4.30 -3.25 -14.49
N ALA A 390 -5.52 -3.17 -15.03
CA ALA A 390 -6.40 -2.03 -14.88
C ALA A 390 -6.78 -1.78 -13.39
N LYS A 391 -6.99 -2.86 -12.63
CA LYS A 391 -7.27 -2.79 -11.18
C LYS A 391 -6.08 -2.21 -10.40
N LEU A 392 -4.86 -2.71 -10.64
CA LEU A 392 -3.65 -2.19 -9.99
C LEU A 392 -3.46 -0.70 -10.29
N ARG A 393 -3.60 -0.30 -11.55
CA ARG A 393 -3.50 1.09 -12.00
C ARG A 393 -4.54 1.99 -11.33
N MET A 394 -5.75 1.50 -11.12
CA MET A 394 -6.81 2.24 -10.43
C MET A 394 -6.56 2.34 -8.93
N GLU A 395 -6.00 1.29 -8.31
CA GLU A 395 -5.58 1.30 -6.90
C GLU A 395 -4.49 2.38 -6.68
N ASP A 396 -3.50 2.46 -7.57
CA ASP A 396 -2.44 3.48 -7.53
C ASP A 396 -3.02 4.89 -7.70
N ALA A 397 -3.91 5.08 -8.68
CA ALA A 397 -4.56 6.37 -8.93
C ALA A 397 -5.37 6.85 -7.72
N LEU A 398 -6.12 5.97 -7.07
CA LEU A 398 -6.88 6.28 -5.86
C LEU A 398 -5.94 6.66 -4.70
N ALA A 399 -4.85 5.91 -4.52
CA ALA A 399 -3.87 6.17 -3.45
C ALA A 399 -3.13 7.50 -3.68
N ALA A 400 -2.66 7.76 -4.90
CA ALA A 400 -2.03 9.03 -5.28
C ALA A 400 -2.98 10.21 -5.05
N THR A 401 -4.26 10.05 -5.39
CA THR A 401 -5.27 11.10 -5.20
C THR A 401 -5.52 11.40 -3.72
N LYS A 402 -5.64 10.37 -2.88
CA LYS A 402 -5.74 10.54 -1.42
C LYS A 402 -4.51 11.25 -0.85
N ALA A 403 -3.31 10.84 -1.27
CA ALA A 403 -2.06 11.48 -0.87
C ALA A 403 -1.99 12.96 -1.29
N ALA A 404 -2.53 13.31 -2.46
CA ALA A 404 -2.61 14.67 -2.96
C ALA A 404 -3.61 15.53 -2.17
N VAL A 405 -4.74 14.97 -1.77
CA VAL A 405 -5.71 15.68 -0.91
C VAL A 405 -5.13 15.95 0.48
N GLU A 406 -4.34 15.00 1.02
CA GLU A 406 -3.73 15.13 2.36
C GLU A 406 -2.62 16.19 2.43
N GLU A 407 -1.68 16.21 1.46
CA GLU A 407 -0.47 17.03 1.53
C GLU A 407 -0.28 17.97 0.32
N GLY A 408 -1.25 18.03 -0.58
CA GLY A 408 -1.16 18.85 -1.77
C GLY A 408 -0.35 18.21 -2.90
N VAL A 409 -0.17 19.00 -3.96
CA VAL A 409 0.53 18.61 -5.18
C VAL A 409 1.69 19.54 -5.49
N ILE A 410 2.65 19.03 -6.24
CA ILE A 410 3.86 19.72 -6.72
C ILE A 410 4.02 19.49 -8.21
N ALA A 411 4.95 20.20 -8.84
CA ALA A 411 5.38 19.94 -10.21
C ALA A 411 5.88 18.49 -10.35
N GLY A 412 5.22 17.73 -11.22
CA GLY A 412 5.48 16.30 -11.41
C GLY A 412 6.68 15.99 -12.28
N GLY A 413 6.77 14.72 -12.70
CA GLY A 413 7.80 14.27 -13.63
C GLY A 413 9.23 14.35 -13.09
N GLY A 414 9.41 14.36 -11.77
CA GLY A 414 10.72 14.53 -11.12
C GLY A 414 11.26 15.97 -11.09
N SER A 415 10.51 16.95 -11.62
CA SER A 415 10.93 18.37 -11.66
C SER A 415 11.09 18.96 -10.26
N ALA A 416 10.18 18.63 -9.32
CA ALA A 416 10.27 19.09 -7.94
C ALA A 416 11.56 18.67 -7.24
N TYR A 417 12.09 17.47 -7.51
CA TYR A 417 13.39 17.05 -6.96
C TYR A 417 14.54 17.90 -7.48
N VAL A 418 14.52 18.24 -8.78
CA VAL A 418 15.56 19.09 -9.40
C VAL A 418 15.53 20.50 -8.80
N HIS A 419 14.35 21.05 -8.54
CA HIS A 419 14.23 22.37 -7.88
C HIS A 419 14.60 22.30 -6.38
N ALA A 420 14.24 21.23 -5.66
CA ALA A 420 14.65 21.03 -4.26
C ALA A 420 16.18 20.90 -4.12
N ALA A 421 16.88 20.48 -5.19
CA ALA A 421 18.33 20.32 -5.21
C ALA A 421 19.08 21.63 -4.94
N GLU A 422 18.51 22.80 -5.24
CA GLU A 422 19.11 24.11 -4.95
C GLU A 422 19.31 24.30 -3.43
N LYS A 423 18.28 24.01 -2.64
CA LYS A 423 18.35 24.10 -1.16
C LYS A 423 19.35 23.12 -0.57
N VAL A 424 19.43 21.92 -1.16
CA VAL A 424 20.43 20.92 -0.76
C VAL A 424 21.85 21.38 -1.11
N ALA A 425 22.04 22.04 -2.25
CA ALA A 425 23.34 22.61 -2.63
C ALA A 425 23.78 23.74 -1.68
N GLU A 426 22.86 24.60 -1.26
CA GLU A 426 23.09 25.62 -0.24
C GLU A 426 23.55 24.97 1.09
N LEU A 427 22.84 23.95 1.58
CA LEU A 427 23.25 23.20 2.75
C LEU A 427 24.64 22.58 2.56
N ALA A 428 24.90 21.91 1.43
CA ALA A 428 26.16 21.25 1.16
C ALA A 428 27.36 22.25 1.15
N ALA A 429 27.13 23.53 0.81
CA ALA A 429 28.14 24.57 0.87
C ALA A 429 28.57 24.87 2.32
N THR A 430 27.68 24.70 3.30
CA THR A 430 27.97 24.95 4.73
C THR A 430 28.61 23.76 5.45
N LEU A 431 28.62 22.57 4.83
CA LEU A 431 29.16 21.34 5.41
C LEU A 431 30.61 21.12 4.97
N GLU A 432 31.35 20.30 5.73
CA GLU A 432 32.74 19.95 5.47
C GLU A 432 32.97 18.43 5.46
N GLY A 433 34.09 17.99 4.87
CA GLY A 433 34.54 16.60 4.86
C GLY A 433 33.49 15.62 4.33
N ASP A 434 33.39 14.46 4.98
CA ASP A 434 32.49 13.38 4.54
C ASP A 434 31.01 13.72 4.76
N GLU A 435 30.68 14.65 5.66
CA GLU A 435 29.30 15.12 5.83
C GLU A 435 28.84 15.91 4.59
N LYS A 436 29.72 16.75 4.04
CA LYS A 436 29.50 17.41 2.74
C LYS A 436 29.34 16.41 1.61
N THR A 437 30.18 15.37 1.62
CA THR A 437 30.10 14.29 0.63
C THR A 437 28.76 13.56 0.71
N GLY A 438 28.26 13.29 1.92
CA GLY A 438 26.94 12.71 2.13
C GLY A 438 25.80 13.57 1.56
N ALA A 439 25.86 14.90 1.76
CA ALA A 439 24.90 15.82 1.17
C ALA A 439 24.97 15.84 -0.37
N LYS A 440 26.17 15.73 -0.96
CA LYS A 440 26.36 15.65 -2.42
C LYS A 440 25.81 14.37 -3.03
N ILE A 441 25.82 13.24 -2.29
CA ILE A 441 25.16 12.00 -2.73
C ILE A 441 23.67 12.24 -2.94
N ILE A 442 22.99 12.88 -1.98
CA ILE A 442 21.57 13.22 -2.12
C ILE A 442 21.37 14.19 -3.28
N LEU A 443 22.16 15.25 -3.35
CA LEU A 443 22.10 16.23 -4.44
C LEU A 443 22.14 15.56 -5.83
N LYS A 444 23.01 14.57 -6.00
CA LYS A 444 23.13 13.83 -7.26
C LYS A 444 21.95 12.88 -7.47
N ALA A 445 21.46 12.24 -6.42
CA ALA A 445 20.34 11.32 -6.51
C ALA A 445 19.01 12.01 -6.87
N LEU A 446 18.81 13.28 -6.47
CA LEU A 446 17.61 14.05 -6.81
C LEU A 446 17.44 14.26 -8.32
N GLU A 447 18.50 14.13 -9.11
CA GLU A 447 18.43 14.21 -10.57
C GLU A 447 17.87 12.93 -11.22
N ALA A 448 17.99 11.78 -10.54
CA ALA A 448 17.78 10.46 -11.13
C ALA A 448 16.34 10.24 -11.66
N PRO A 449 15.26 10.65 -10.97
CA PRO A 449 13.90 10.43 -11.48
C PRO A 449 13.69 11.10 -12.84
N LEU A 450 13.93 12.41 -12.97
CA LEU A 450 13.80 13.13 -14.24
C LEU A 450 14.75 12.59 -15.32
N PHE A 451 15.98 12.25 -14.93
CA PHE A 451 16.96 11.66 -15.84
C PHE A 451 16.41 10.38 -16.50
N HIS A 452 15.86 9.46 -15.71
CA HIS A 452 15.33 8.20 -16.24
C HIS A 452 14.02 8.37 -17.00
N ILE A 453 13.15 9.31 -16.62
CA ILE A 453 11.95 9.66 -17.38
C ILE A 453 12.36 10.14 -18.79
N ALA A 454 13.33 11.03 -18.89
CA ALA A 454 13.85 11.50 -20.17
C ALA A 454 14.55 10.37 -20.98
N ALA A 455 15.35 9.53 -20.32
CA ALA A 455 16.02 8.40 -20.96
C ALA A 455 15.02 7.39 -21.52
N ASN A 456 13.93 7.06 -20.80
CA ASN A 456 12.87 6.19 -21.27
C ASN A 456 12.10 6.80 -22.48
N ALA A 457 12.10 8.12 -22.59
CA ALA A 457 11.57 8.83 -23.75
C ALA A 457 12.56 8.84 -24.96
N GLY A 458 13.76 8.28 -24.80
CA GLY A 458 14.79 8.25 -25.84
C GLY A 458 15.65 9.51 -25.92
N LEU A 459 15.61 10.35 -24.89
CA LEU A 459 16.30 11.63 -24.83
C LEU A 459 17.54 11.57 -23.91
N GLU A 460 18.46 12.53 -24.05
CA GLU A 460 19.63 12.65 -23.18
C GLU A 460 19.20 13.28 -21.81
N GLY A 461 19.06 12.43 -20.79
CA GLY A 461 18.57 12.84 -19.49
C GLY A 461 19.39 13.95 -18.82
N SER A 462 20.72 13.96 -18.99
CA SER A 462 21.61 14.98 -18.44
C SER A 462 21.30 16.39 -19.00
N VAL A 463 20.96 16.48 -20.27
CA VAL A 463 20.62 17.75 -20.93
C VAL A 463 19.30 18.27 -20.37
N ILE A 464 18.31 17.38 -20.23
CA ILE A 464 16.97 17.75 -19.72
C ILE A 464 17.07 18.21 -18.26
N VAL A 465 17.76 17.46 -17.39
CA VAL A 465 17.96 17.83 -15.97
C VAL A 465 18.65 19.19 -15.85
N ASN A 466 19.73 19.42 -16.59
CA ASN A 466 20.43 20.72 -16.55
C ASN A 466 19.53 21.87 -17.01
N LYS A 467 18.71 21.63 -18.02
CA LYS A 467 17.79 22.66 -18.52
C LYS A 467 16.69 22.97 -17.49
N VAL A 468 16.07 21.94 -16.87
CA VAL A 468 15.03 22.15 -15.84
C VAL A 468 15.60 22.88 -14.63
N ARG A 469 16.86 22.64 -14.25
CA ARG A 469 17.53 23.36 -13.14
C ARG A 469 17.62 24.88 -13.37
N GLU A 470 17.69 25.32 -14.64
CA GLU A 470 17.74 26.75 -15.00
C GLU A 470 16.36 27.39 -15.07
N LEU A 471 15.27 26.61 -15.05
CA LEU A 471 13.91 27.12 -15.16
C LEU A 471 13.35 27.55 -13.78
N PRO A 472 12.36 28.44 -13.75
CA PRO A 472 11.66 28.80 -12.52
C PRO A 472 11.01 27.58 -11.83
N ILE A 473 10.85 27.65 -10.51
CA ILE A 473 10.10 26.67 -9.74
C ILE A 473 8.69 26.51 -10.33
N GLY A 474 8.25 25.25 -10.51
CA GLY A 474 6.97 24.92 -11.16
C GLY A 474 7.11 24.56 -12.63
N MET A 475 8.14 25.04 -13.31
CA MET A 475 8.46 24.63 -14.68
C MET A 475 9.16 23.27 -14.69
N GLY A 476 8.93 22.48 -15.73
CA GLY A 476 9.53 21.16 -15.87
C GLY A 476 9.55 20.67 -17.32
N PHE A 477 9.77 19.38 -17.48
CA PHE A 477 9.84 18.75 -18.80
C PHE A 477 8.69 17.75 -18.97
N ASP A 478 7.79 18.03 -19.91
CA ASP A 478 6.79 17.07 -20.38
C ASP A 478 7.46 16.05 -21.31
N ALA A 479 7.74 14.87 -20.81
CA ALA A 479 8.39 13.81 -21.55
C ALA A 479 7.48 13.15 -22.60
N TYR A 480 6.16 13.34 -22.52
CA TYR A 480 5.22 12.83 -23.53
C TYR A 480 5.28 13.69 -24.81
N ASN A 481 5.16 15.01 -24.67
CA ASN A 481 5.18 15.97 -25.77
C ASN A 481 6.59 16.50 -26.09
N GLU A 482 7.60 16.22 -25.26
CA GLU A 482 8.99 16.65 -25.39
C GLU A 482 9.17 18.17 -25.31
N GLU A 483 8.40 18.83 -24.45
CA GLU A 483 8.38 20.30 -24.29
C GLU A 483 8.65 20.71 -22.84
N TYR A 484 9.16 21.95 -22.66
CA TYR A 484 9.30 22.56 -21.34
C TYR A 484 8.07 23.42 -21.04
N VAL A 485 7.36 23.06 -19.96
CA VAL A 485 6.05 23.65 -19.64
C VAL A 485 5.94 24.00 -18.15
N ASP A 486 4.96 24.84 -17.81
CA ASP A 486 4.47 24.91 -16.44
C ASP A 486 3.76 23.59 -16.13
N MET A 487 4.32 22.81 -15.19
CA MET A 487 3.85 21.48 -14.88
C MET A 487 2.47 21.49 -14.23
N VAL A 488 2.20 22.52 -13.40
CA VAL A 488 0.93 22.63 -12.69
C VAL A 488 -0.18 23.05 -13.67
N GLU A 489 0.06 24.04 -14.52
CA GLU A 489 -0.91 24.47 -15.54
C GLU A 489 -1.17 23.38 -16.58
N SER A 490 -0.14 22.64 -16.96
CA SER A 490 -0.25 21.50 -17.88
C SER A 490 -0.88 20.26 -17.24
N GLY A 491 -1.12 20.30 -15.93
CA GLY A 491 -1.73 19.22 -15.17
C GLY A 491 -0.78 18.07 -14.84
N ILE A 492 0.53 18.19 -15.06
CA ILE A 492 1.53 17.18 -14.73
C ILE A 492 1.94 17.36 -13.26
N LEU A 493 1.21 16.66 -12.38
CA LEU A 493 1.26 16.86 -10.94
C LEU A 493 1.67 15.56 -10.22
N ASP A 494 2.55 15.68 -9.24
CA ASP A 494 2.86 14.59 -8.30
C ASP A 494 2.34 14.95 -6.90
N PRO A 495 1.78 13.99 -6.13
CA PRO A 495 1.45 14.25 -4.73
C PRO A 495 2.72 14.51 -3.91
N ALA A 496 2.72 15.57 -3.11
CA ALA A 496 3.87 15.91 -2.26
C ALA A 496 4.21 14.80 -1.27
N LYS A 497 3.20 14.14 -0.72
CA LYS A 497 3.36 12.98 0.19
C LYS A 497 4.10 11.82 -0.48
N VAL A 498 3.74 11.47 -1.72
CA VAL A 498 4.39 10.41 -2.51
C VAL A 498 5.87 10.76 -2.71
N THR A 499 6.14 11.96 -3.23
CA THR A 499 7.49 12.43 -3.58
C THR A 499 8.41 12.44 -2.35
N ARG A 500 7.97 13.05 -1.23
CA ARG A 500 8.80 13.10 -0.03
C ARG A 500 9.01 11.73 0.62
N SER A 501 7.98 10.87 0.63
CA SER A 501 8.07 9.51 1.21
C SER A 501 9.03 8.64 0.43
N ALA A 502 9.01 8.70 -0.90
CA ALA A 502 9.96 8.01 -1.76
C ALA A 502 11.41 8.41 -1.45
N LEU A 503 11.68 9.72 -1.30
CA LEU A 503 13.00 10.23 -0.94
C LEU A 503 13.45 9.75 0.46
N GLN A 504 12.58 9.83 1.46
CA GLN A 504 12.89 9.42 2.84
C GLN A 504 13.19 7.93 2.93
N ASN A 505 12.36 7.08 2.30
CA ASN A 505 12.53 5.63 2.32
C ASN A 505 13.78 5.20 1.53
N ALA A 506 14.02 5.81 0.37
CA ALA A 506 15.24 5.58 -0.40
C ALA A 506 16.51 5.94 0.41
N THR A 507 16.50 7.09 1.09
CA THR A 507 17.64 7.51 1.94
C THR A 507 17.83 6.58 3.12
N SER A 508 16.76 6.12 3.76
CA SER A 508 16.83 5.17 4.89
C SER A 508 17.52 3.88 4.48
N VAL A 509 17.08 3.28 3.38
CA VAL A 509 17.66 2.04 2.84
C VAL A 509 19.09 2.26 2.36
N ALA A 510 19.35 3.29 1.55
CA ALA A 510 20.67 3.58 1.02
C ALA A 510 21.69 3.83 2.15
N SER A 511 21.34 4.64 3.14
CA SER A 511 22.23 4.94 4.26
C SER A 511 22.54 3.71 5.12
N THR A 512 21.58 2.79 5.26
CA THR A 512 21.77 1.53 6.00
C THR A 512 22.71 0.60 5.22
N LEU A 513 22.50 0.45 3.92
CA LEU A 513 23.35 -0.38 3.06
C LEU A 513 24.80 0.16 3.02
N LEU A 514 24.98 1.47 2.89
CA LEU A 514 26.32 2.09 2.83
C LEU A 514 27.10 1.95 4.15
N THR A 515 26.43 1.73 5.28
CA THR A 515 27.10 1.45 6.58
C THR A 515 27.39 -0.03 6.81
N THR A 516 27.00 -0.91 5.88
CA THR A 516 27.21 -2.36 6.00
C THR A 516 28.64 -2.73 5.60
N GLU A 517 29.36 -3.45 6.47
CA GLU A 517 30.75 -3.89 6.25
C GLU A 517 30.85 -5.40 6.02
N SER A 518 29.93 -6.18 6.57
CA SER A 518 29.89 -7.64 6.40
C SER A 518 28.48 -8.14 6.10
N VAL A 519 28.40 -9.18 5.29
CA VAL A 519 27.15 -9.83 4.92
C VAL A 519 27.24 -11.32 5.21
N VAL A 520 26.20 -11.88 5.84
CA VAL A 520 26.17 -13.27 6.29
C VAL A 520 25.00 -13.99 5.61
N ALA A 521 25.29 -14.93 4.75
CA ALA A 521 24.30 -15.74 4.04
C ALA A 521 24.22 -17.17 4.58
N THR A 522 23.09 -17.81 4.43
CA THR A 522 22.96 -19.26 4.69
C THR A 522 23.41 -20.01 3.44
N ILE A 523 24.31 -20.97 3.62
CA ILE A 523 24.72 -21.84 2.53
C ILE A 523 23.53 -22.73 2.16
N LYS A 524 23.12 -22.69 0.88
CA LYS A 524 22.12 -23.64 0.36
C LYS A 524 22.75 -25.04 0.37
N GLU A 525 22.17 -25.98 1.11
CA GLU A 525 22.54 -27.39 1.02
C GLU A 525 21.96 -27.93 -0.29
N ASP A 526 22.82 -28.49 -1.15
CA ASP A 526 22.36 -29.29 -2.27
C ASP A 526 21.58 -30.49 -1.71
N VAL A 527 20.25 -30.45 -1.79
CA VAL A 527 19.42 -31.62 -1.46
C VAL A 527 19.71 -32.63 -2.58
N PRO A 528 20.37 -33.76 -2.29
CA PRO A 528 20.58 -34.77 -3.30
C PRO A 528 19.22 -35.22 -3.85
N PRO A 529 19.09 -35.43 -5.16
CA PRO A 529 17.83 -35.87 -5.74
C PRO A 529 17.38 -37.15 -5.02
N MET A 530 16.14 -37.17 -4.51
CA MET A 530 15.58 -38.37 -3.92
C MET A 530 15.73 -39.51 -4.93
N PRO A 531 16.30 -40.65 -4.55
CA PRO A 531 16.42 -41.77 -5.46
C PRO A 531 15.01 -42.13 -5.94
N ALA A 532 14.83 -42.12 -7.25
CA ALA A 532 13.59 -42.55 -7.89
C ALA A 532 13.24 -43.93 -7.30
N GLY A 533 12.11 -43.98 -6.58
CA GLY A 533 11.67 -45.19 -5.87
C GLY A 533 11.67 -46.37 -6.84
N GLY A 534 12.53 -47.33 -6.55
CA GLY A 534 12.66 -48.55 -7.35
C GLY A 534 11.29 -49.21 -7.46
N GLY A 535 10.83 -49.35 -8.69
CA GLY A 535 9.62 -50.08 -8.98
C GLY A 535 9.69 -51.46 -8.35
N MET A 536 8.76 -51.77 -7.47
CA MET A 536 8.48 -53.10 -7.04
C MET A 536 7.91 -53.88 -8.25
N GLY A 537 8.85 -54.47 -8.99
CA GLY A 537 8.53 -55.47 -10.01
C GLY A 537 7.74 -56.61 -9.37
N GLY A 538 6.74 -57.06 -10.07
CA GLY A 538 5.75 -58.02 -9.69
C GLY A 538 6.29 -59.37 -9.18
N MET A 539 5.48 -60.01 -8.39
CA MET A 539 5.35 -61.43 -8.33
C MET A 539 3.86 -61.82 -8.24
N MET A 540 3.43 -62.47 -9.29
CA MET A 540 2.33 -63.46 -9.44
C MET A 540 1.06 -63.24 -8.63
#